data_d319f74f200791fd0bb4aa8625c964a7
#
_entry.id   d319f74f200791fd0bb4aa8625c964a7
#
_cell.length_a   1.000
_cell.length_b   1.000
_cell.length_c   1.000
_cell.angle_alpha   90.00
_cell.angle_beta   90.00
_cell.angle_gamma   90.00
#
_symmetry.space_group_name_H-M   'P 1'
#
loop_
_entity.id
_entity.type
_entity.pdbx_description
1 polymer ?
#
loop_
_entity_poly.entity_id
_entity_poly.type
_entity_poly.pdbx_seq_one_letter_code
_entity_poly.pdbx_strand_id
1 'polypeptide(L)'
;MSLSLDGVDLVHAAGQRALADIRLRLAAGERVALIGPSGAGKTSLLRVLASQWRPSAGRVELLGEEPWALSAAARQRLRARIGLVPQAPPLPPRQRGVSAVLAGRLGQWPLWKSLASLVYPLDRAGAHDALQRLDLGDKLFQRCDQLSGGQLQRVGIARVLYQRAELILADEPVSAMDPVLAGHTLALLNREAAARGSTLLASLHAVDLALQHFPRVIGLRAGRIAFDLPAGEVDRAALDALYANEQLQAERASPASEPAVVHIPRC
;
A
#
# COMPACT_ATOMS: atom_id res chain seq x y z
N MET A 1 -8.68 16.96 -8.91
CA MET A 1 -7.37 16.28 -8.80
C MET A 1 -7.31 15.63 -7.44
N SER A 2 -6.87 14.39 -7.32
CA SER A 2 -6.82 13.68 -6.04
C SER A 2 -5.48 13.86 -5.34
N LEU A 3 -4.40 13.87 -6.09
CA LEU A 3 -3.07 14.17 -5.57
C LEU A 3 -2.18 14.83 -6.61
N SER A 4 -1.27 15.70 -6.15
CA SER A 4 -0.23 16.32 -6.95
C SER A 4 1.07 16.42 -6.15
N LEU A 5 2.15 15.96 -6.76
CA LEU A 5 3.52 16.11 -6.28
C LEU A 5 4.29 16.95 -7.30
N ASP A 6 5.01 17.96 -6.85
CA ASP A 6 5.86 18.79 -7.71
C ASP A 6 7.25 18.93 -7.09
N GLY A 7 8.24 18.27 -7.73
CA GLY A 7 9.62 18.30 -7.32
C GLY A 7 9.88 17.75 -5.92
N VAL A 8 9.15 16.69 -5.51
CA VAL A 8 9.22 16.18 -4.14
C VAL A 8 10.47 15.35 -3.90
N ASP A 9 11.23 15.77 -2.89
CA ASP A 9 12.38 15.06 -2.35
C ASP A 9 12.07 14.50 -0.96
N LEU A 10 12.66 13.35 -0.64
CA LEU A 10 12.69 12.80 0.70
C LEU A 10 14.08 12.29 1.04
N VAL A 11 14.68 12.86 2.09
CA VAL A 11 15.95 12.42 2.67
C VAL A 11 15.68 11.95 4.07
N HIS A 12 16.08 10.71 4.39
CA HIS A 12 15.99 10.18 5.74
C HIS A 12 17.02 10.80 6.69
N ALA A 13 16.81 10.70 8.00
CA ALA A 13 17.71 11.25 9.01
C ALA A 13 19.17 10.77 8.89
N ALA A 14 19.39 9.57 8.31
CA ALA A 14 20.70 9.01 8.01
C ALA A 14 21.35 9.56 6.71
N GLY A 15 20.77 10.59 6.08
CA GLY A 15 21.28 11.19 4.84
C GLY A 15 20.93 10.41 3.56
N GLN A 16 20.29 9.25 3.66
CA GLN A 16 19.87 8.48 2.49
C GLN A 16 18.69 9.15 1.78
N ARG A 17 18.87 9.46 0.49
CA ARG A 17 17.80 10.02 -0.34
C ARG A 17 16.88 8.90 -0.82
N ALA A 18 15.64 8.91 -0.34
CA ALA A 18 14.64 7.91 -0.67
C ALA A 18 13.77 8.31 -1.87
N LEU A 19 13.55 9.62 -2.06
CA LEU A 19 12.82 10.18 -3.21
C LEU A 19 13.60 11.37 -3.76
N ALA A 20 13.58 11.55 -5.10
CA ALA A 20 14.32 12.57 -5.80
C ALA A 20 13.52 13.14 -6.97
N ASP A 21 13.13 14.41 -6.87
CA ASP A 21 12.38 15.17 -7.90
C ASP A 21 11.14 14.42 -8.39
N ILE A 22 10.33 13.90 -7.45
CA ILE A 22 9.08 13.21 -7.81
C ILE A 22 8.07 14.24 -8.30
N ARG A 23 7.62 14.05 -9.53
CA ARG A 23 6.52 14.78 -10.16
C ARG A 23 5.44 13.81 -10.55
N LEU A 24 4.28 13.89 -9.90
CA LEU A 24 3.19 12.93 -10.10
C LEU A 24 1.84 13.63 -9.93
N ARG A 25 0.90 13.32 -10.80
CA ARG A 25 -0.48 13.78 -10.69
C ARG A 25 -1.44 12.65 -10.93
N LEU A 26 -2.42 12.49 -10.03
CA LEU A 26 -3.52 11.57 -10.19
C LEU A 26 -4.84 12.34 -10.14
N ALA A 27 -5.69 12.11 -11.13
CA ALA A 27 -7.06 12.61 -11.13
C ALA A 27 -7.91 11.87 -10.08
N ALA A 28 -9.07 12.41 -9.74
CA ALA A 28 -10.02 11.71 -8.88
C ALA A 28 -10.55 10.45 -9.58
N GLY A 29 -10.61 9.33 -8.84
CA GLY A 29 -11.08 8.05 -9.35
C GLY A 29 -10.06 7.26 -10.16
N GLU A 30 -8.84 7.77 -10.39
CA GLU A 30 -7.78 6.98 -11.06
C GLU A 30 -7.33 5.80 -10.19
N ARG A 31 -6.96 4.73 -10.88
CA ARG A 31 -6.43 3.50 -10.29
C ARG A 31 -5.08 3.21 -10.91
N VAL A 32 -4.05 3.26 -10.11
CA VAL A 32 -2.65 3.24 -10.55
C VAL A 32 -1.85 2.21 -9.78
N ALA A 33 -1.07 1.39 -10.48
CA ALA A 33 -0.07 0.54 -9.86
C ALA A 33 1.29 1.24 -9.83
N LEU A 34 2.01 1.07 -8.72
CA LEU A 34 3.38 1.53 -8.52
C LEU A 34 4.28 0.31 -8.47
N ILE A 35 5.17 0.13 -9.45
CA ILE A 35 6.10 -0.99 -9.52
C ILE A 35 7.55 -0.51 -9.44
N GLY A 36 8.46 -1.42 -9.18
CA GLY A 36 9.91 -1.14 -9.14
C GLY A 36 10.64 -2.04 -8.17
N PRO A 37 11.99 -2.07 -8.25
CA PRO A 37 12.82 -2.93 -7.42
C PRO A 37 12.68 -2.65 -5.92
N SER A 38 13.15 -3.59 -5.10
CA SER A 38 13.24 -3.39 -3.65
C SER A 38 14.13 -2.19 -3.36
N GLY A 39 13.72 -1.35 -2.41
CA GLY A 39 14.43 -0.10 -2.10
C GLY A 39 14.22 1.05 -3.10
N ALA A 40 13.41 0.90 -4.14
CA ALA A 40 13.14 1.96 -5.12
C ALA A 40 12.48 3.23 -4.54
N GLY A 41 11.91 3.15 -3.31
CA GLY A 41 11.23 4.27 -2.66
C GLY A 41 9.70 4.18 -2.65
N LYS A 42 9.09 3.05 -3.07
CA LYS A 42 7.62 2.87 -3.15
C LYS A 42 6.93 3.13 -1.82
N THR A 43 7.34 2.46 -0.75
CA THR A 43 6.82 2.68 0.61
C THR A 43 7.03 4.11 1.10
N SER A 44 8.19 4.71 0.79
CA SER A 44 8.50 6.10 1.14
C SER A 44 7.55 7.07 0.46
N LEU A 45 7.26 6.87 -0.82
CA LEU A 45 6.29 7.66 -1.57
C LEU A 45 4.88 7.54 -0.95
N LEU A 46 4.42 6.31 -0.68
CA LEU A 46 3.11 6.08 -0.06
C LEU A 46 3.00 6.72 1.33
N ARG A 47 4.08 6.74 2.14
CA ARG A 47 4.09 7.39 3.46
C ARG A 47 4.06 8.92 3.36
N VAL A 48 4.69 9.52 2.36
CA VAL A 48 4.55 10.96 2.06
C VAL A 48 3.10 11.27 1.68
N LEU A 49 2.50 10.47 0.79
CA LEU A 49 1.12 10.61 0.35
C LEU A 49 0.10 10.34 1.47
N ALA A 50 0.41 9.47 2.42
CA ALA A 50 -0.39 9.29 3.64
C ALA A 50 -0.21 10.43 4.65
N SER A 51 0.55 11.48 4.31
CA SER A 51 0.98 12.58 5.18
C SER A 51 1.64 12.13 6.49
N GLN A 52 2.27 10.94 6.49
CA GLN A 52 3.01 10.42 7.64
C GLN A 52 4.42 11.01 7.70
N TRP A 53 5.07 11.17 6.54
CA TRP A 53 6.39 11.75 6.40
C TRP A 53 6.34 13.07 5.65
N ARG A 54 6.97 14.09 6.24
CA ARG A 54 7.12 15.39 5.61
C ARG A 54 8.22 15.31 4.56
N PRO A 55 7.99 15.75 3.31
CA PRO A 55 9.04 15.83 2.30
C PRO A 55 10.13 16.80 2.73
N SER A 56 11.36 16.55 2.27
CA SER A 56 12.52 17.42 2.52
C SER A 56 12.48 18.66 1.62
N ALA A 57 11.89 18.54 0.42
CA ALA A 57 11.67 19.62 -0.53
C ALA A 57 10.49 19.31 -1.45
N GLY A 58 10.06 20.31 -2.22
CA GLY A 58 8.94 20.20 -3.15
C GLY A 58 7.58 20.42 -2.50
N ARG A 59 6.52 20.32 -3.31
CA ARG A 59 5.13 20.58 -2.92
C ARG A 59 4.29 19.32 -3.02
N VAL A 60 3.46 19.10 -2.01
CA VAL A 60 2.51 17.98 -1.95
C VAL A 60 1.13 18.54 -1.74
N GLU A 61 0.21 18.19 -2.62
CA GLU A 61 -1.21 18.50 -2.53
C GLU A 61 -2.01 17.20 -2.53
N LEU A 62 -2.88 17.01 -1.54
CA LEU A 62 -3.73 15.84 -1.38
C LEU A 62 -5.18 16.28 -1.20
N LEU A 63 -6.08 15.78 -2.05
CA LEU A 63 -7.51 16.12 -2.04
C LEU A 63 -7.78 17.64 -2.02
N GLY A 64 -6.92 18.43 -2.72
CA GLY A 64 -7.00 19.89 -2.80
C GLY A 64 -6.38 20.64 -1.61
N GLU A 65 -5.69 19.95 -0.70
CA GLU A 65 -5.09 20.55 0.50
C GLU A 65 -3.58 20.26 0.57
N GLU A 66 -2.79 21.21 1.09
CA GLU A 66 -1.37 21.02 1.40
C GLU A 66 -1.19 20.54 2.84
N PRO A 67 -0.87 19.27 3.09
CA PRO A 67 -0.93 18.68 4.44
C PRO A 67 -0.07 19.43 5.47
N TRP A 68 1.08 19.93 5.04
CA TRP A 68 2.05 20.58 5.95
C TRP A 68 1.82 22.07 6.16
N ALA A 69 0.95 22.70 5.38
CA ALA A 69 0.43 24.05 5.62
C ALA A 69 -0.76 24.05 6.60
N LEU A 70 -1.39 22.89 6.81
CA LEU A 70 -2.56 22.74 7.68
C LEU A 70 -2.19 22.72 9.18
N SER A 71 -3.11 23.21 10.01
CA SER A 71 -3.08 22.97 11.46
C SER A 71 -3.15 21.45 11.75
N ALA A 72 -2.74 21.04 12.95
CA ALA A 72 -2.79 19.63 13.36
C ALA A 72 -4.20 19.03 13.24
N ALA A 73 -5.22 19.77 13.66
CA ALA A 73 -6.62 19.34 13.58
C ALA A 73 -7.12 19.22 12.12
N ALA A 74 -6.76 20.17 11.25
CA ALA A 74 -7.12 20.12 9.83
C ALA A 74 -6.42 18.95 9.13
N ARG A 75 -5.12 18.74 9.40
CA ARG A 75 -4.36 17.62 8.87
C ARG A 75 -4.90 16.26 9.36
N GLN A 76 -5.39 16.18 10.59
CA GLN A 76 -6.07 14.96 11.07
C GLN A 76 -7.36 14.68 10.30
N ARG A 77 -8.16 15.70 9.98
CA ARG A 77 -9.35 15.57 9.14
C ARG A 77 -8.99 15.13 7.71
N LEU A 78 -7.94 15.70 7.12
CA LEU A 78 -7.43 15.25 5.82
C LEU A 78 -7.03 13.77 5.86
N ARG A 79 -6.26 13.35 6.86
CA ARG A 79 -5.86 11.94 7.04
C ARG A 79 -7.04 10.99 7.18
N ALA A 80 -8.14 11.42 7.77
CA ALA A 80 -9.35 10.61 7.89
C ALA A 80 -10.02 10.31 6.54
N ARG A 81 -9.71 11.10 5.49
CA ARG A 81 -10.15 10.89 4.09
C ARG A 81 -9.17 10.03 3.29
N ILE A 82 -7.99 9.74 3.82
CA ILE A 82 -6.93 8.94 3.19
C ILE A 82 -6.86 7.58 3.90
N GLY A 83 -7.06 6.50 3.16
CA GLY A 83 -6.90 5.13 3.65
C GLY A 83 -5.53 4.59 3.30
N LEU A 84 -4.80 4.03 4.27
CA LEU A 84 -3.54 3.35 4.04
C LEU A 84 -3.67 1.88 4.43
N VAL A 85 -3.40 0.99 3.47
CA VAL A 85 -3.17 -0.44 3.68
C VAL A 85 -1.65 -0.63 3.71
N PRO A 86 -1.03 -0.81 4.87
CA PRO A 86 0.41 -1.08 4.94
C PRO A 86 0.71 -2.54 4.61
N GLN A 87 1.92 -2.85 4.20
CA GLN A 87 2.39 -4.20 3.88
C GLN A 87 2.14 -5.20 5.02
N ALA A 88 2.46 -4.82 6.26
CA ALA A 88 2.07 -5.54 7.47
C ALA A 88 1.12 -4.67 8.28
N PRO A 89 -0.19 -4.99 8.34
CA PRO A 89 -1.14 -4.21 9.11
C PRO A 89 -0.76 -4.19 10.59
N PRO A 90 -0.61 -3.02 11.22
CA PRO A 90 -0.26 -2.89 12.63
C PRO A 90 -1.50 -3.16 13.51
N LEU A 91 -1.98 -4.38 13.48
CA LEU A 91 -3.13 -4.82 14.26
C LEU A 91 -2.66 -5.42 15.59
N PRO A 92 -3.12 -4.90 16.74
CA PRO A 92 -2.78 -5.48 18.03
C PRO A 92 -3.17 -6.96 18.11
N PRO A 93 -2.30 -7.87 18.58
CA PRO A 93 -2.54 -9.31 18.56
C PRO A 93 -3.86 -9.74 19.20
N ARG A 94 -4.21 -9.14 20.35
CA ARG A 94 -5.43 -9.45 21.09
C ARG A 94 -6.68 -8.75 20.57
N GLN A 95 -6.55 -7.85 19.57
CA GLN A 95 -7.70 -7.15 18.98
C GLN A 95 -8.54 -8.11 18.15
N ARG A 96 -9.87 -7.99 18.22
CA ARG A 96 -10.80 -8.76 17.38
C ARG A 96 -10.96 -8.10 16.01
N GLY A 97 -11.27 -8.89 14.98
CA GLY A 97 -11.51 -8.41 13.61
C GLY A 97 -12.50 -7.25 13.55
N VAL A 98 -13.61 -7.32 14.29
CA VAL A 98 -14.60 -6.23 14.38
C VAL A 98 -13.97 -4.91 14.81
N SER A 99 -13.18 -4.90 15.88
CA SER A 99 -12.54 -3.69 16.39
C SER A 99 -11.45 -3.17 15.45
N ALA A 100 -10.73 -4.08 14.79
CA ALA A 100 -9.73 -3.74 13.79
C ALA A 100 -10.35 -2.99 12.60
N VAL A 101 -11.50 -3.47 12.10
CA VAL A 101 -12.23 -2.82 11.00
C VAL A 101 -12.84 -1.49 11.42
N LEU A 102 -13.53 -1.44 12.58
CA LEU A 102 -14.14 -0.21 13.08
C LEU A 102 -13.14 0.91 13.32
N ALA A 103 -11.89 0.58 13.64
CA ALA A 103 -10.80 1.55 13.79
C ALA A 103 -10.57 2.41 12.52
N GLY A 104 -11.00 1.95 11.34
CA GLY A 104 -10.96 2.72 10.09
C GLY A 104 -11.70 4.06 10.15
N ARG A 105 -12.76 4.16 10.97
CA ARG A 105 -13.56 5.39 11.09
C ARG A 105 -13.34 6.21 12.36
N LEU A 106 -12.41 5.83 13.23
CA LEU A 106 -12.16 6.58 14.46
C LEU A 106 -11.81 8.05 14.20
N GLY A 107 -11.10 8.35 13.11
CA GLY A 107 -10.79 9.73 12.73
C GLY A 107 -11.96 10.53 12.12
N GLN A 108 -13.06 9.87 11.77
CA GLN A 108 -14.26 10.47 11.17
C GLN A 108 -15.38 10.65 12.21
N TRP A 109 -15.36 9.89 13.29
CA TRP A 109 -16.38 9.93 14.33
C TRP A 109 -16.08 11.00 15.38
N PRO A 110 -17.13 11.55 16.01
CA PRO A 110 -16.94 12.40 17.18
C PRO A 110 -16.29 11.59 18.31
N LEU A 111 -15.53 12.27 19.17
CA LEU A 111 -14.69 11.64 20.20
C LEU A 111 -15.45 10.65 21.08
N TRP A 112 -16.66 11.02 21.54
CA TRP A 112 -17.48 10.14 22.38
C TRP A 112 -17.83 8.82 21.68
N LYS A 113 -18.16 8.87 20.37
CA LYS A 113 -18.48 7.68 19.57
C LYS A 113 -17.22 6.82 19.35
N SER A 114 -16.08 7.45 19.12
CA SER A 114 -14.80 6.75 18.98
C SER A 114 -14.43 6.01 20.26
N LEU A 115 -14.55 6.66 21.42
CA LEU A 115 -14.30 6.04 22.74
C LEU A 115 -15.30 4.91 23.03
N ALA A 116 -16.59 5.13 22.79
CA ALA A 116 -17.62 4.08 22.96
C ALA A 116 -17.35 2.87 22.07
N SER A 117 -16.89 3.08 20.82
CA SER A 117 -16.58 2.00 19.88
C SER A 117 -15.35 1.16 20.28
N LEU A 118 -14.44 1.69 21.11
CA LEU A 118 -13.32 0.92 21.65
C LEU A 118 -13.78 -0.10 22.72
N VAL A 119 -14.86 0.22 23.45
CA VAL A 119 -15.41 -0.65 24.50
C VAL A 119 -16.47 -1.59 23.92
N TYR A 120 -17.33 -1.08 23.05
CA TYR A 120 -18.40 -1.83 22.44
C TYR A 120 -18.48 -1.57 20.92
N PRO A 121 -18.48 -2.61 20.08
CA PRO A 121 -18.49 -2.44 18.62
C PRO A 121 -19.84 -1.89 18.14
N LEU A 122 -19.93 -0.57 17.94
CA LEU A 122 -21.17 0.15 17.63
C LEU A 122 -21.75 -0.16 16.25
N ASP A 123 -20.92 -0.54 15.27
CA ASP A 123 -21.35 -0.85 13.90
C ASP A 123 -20.85 -2.25 13.48
N ARG A 124 -21.41 -3.27 14.15
CA ARG A 124 -21.06 -4.67 13.83
C ARG A 124 -21.46 -5.07 12.42
N ALA A 125 -22.60 -4.58 11.94
CA ALA A 125 -23.11 -4.89 10.61
C ALA A 125 -22.17 -4.35 9.52
N GLY A 126 -21.73 -3.09 9.64
CA GLY A 126 -20.79 -2.51 8.69
C GLY A 126 -19.42 -3.17 8.73
N ALA A 127 -18.94 -3.56 9.92
CA ALA A 127 -17.69 -4.31 10.03
C ALA A 127 -17.79 -5.72 9.43
N HIS A 128 -18.93 -6.42 9.66
CA HIS A 128 -19.19 -7.73 9.06
C HIS A 128 -19.26 -7.64 7.54
N ASP A 129 -20.01 -6.67 6.98
CA ASP A 129 -20.10 -6.45 5.53
C ASP A 129 -18.71 -6.20 4.89
N ALA A 130 -17.88 -5.38 5.53
CA ALA A 130 -16.53 -5.13 5.04
C ALA A 130 -15.65 -6.40 5.06
N LEU A 131 -15.76 -7.25 6.07
CA LEU A 131 -15.05 -8.52 6.15
C LEU A 131 -15.62 -9.55 5.16
N GLN A 132 -16.95 -9.61 5.03
CA GLN A 132 -17.63 -10.55 4.13
C GLN A 132 -17.22 -10.36 2.68
N ARG A 133 -17.00 -9.11 2.23
CA ARG A 133 -16.46 -8.81 0.88
C ARG A 133 -15.08 -9.42 0.62
N LEU A 134 -14.34 -9.74 1.68
CA LEU A 134 -13.00 -10.35 1.63
C LEU A 134 -13.00 -11.80 2.13
N ASP A 135 -14.16 -12.46 2.14
CA ASP A 135 -14.36 -13.85 2.60
C ASP A 135 -13.87 -14.10 4.04
N LEU A 136 -14.09 -13.10 4.92
CA LEU A 136 -13.70 -13.14 6.34
C LEU A 136 -14.86 -12.83 7.28
N GLY A 137 -16.12 -12.93 6.84
CA GLY A 137 -17.30 -12.62 7.67
C GLY A 137 -17.37 -13.47 8.94
N ASP A 138 -16.98 -14.76 8.84
CA ASP A 138 -16.90 -15.70 9.96
C ASP A 138 -15.80 -15.34 10.99
N LYS A 139 -14.84 -14.48 10.60
CA LYS A 139 -13.72 -14.06 11.45
C LYS A 139 -13.98 -12.76 12.23
N LEU A 140 -15.21 -12.23 12.20
CA LEU A 140 -15.59 -10.96 12.83
C LEU A 140 -15.14 -10.85 14.29
N PHE A 141 -15.28 -11.91 15.06
CA PHE A 141 -14.94 -11.93 16.49
C PHE A 141 -13.63 -12.65 16.80
N GLN A 142 -12.96 -13.21 15.78
CA GLN A 142 -11.68 -13.87 15.95
C GLN A 142 -10.59 -12.83 16.26
N ARG A 143 -9.61 -13.23 17.10
CA ARG A 143 -8.48 -12.36 17.46
C ARG A 143 -7.47 -12.31 16.32
N CYS A 144 -6.81 -11.16 16.17
CA CYS A 144 -5.81 -10.97 15.11
C CYS A 144 -4.64 -11.93 15.21
N ASP A 145 -4.22 -12.34 16.42
CA ASP A 145 -3.15 -13.34 16.63
C ASP A 145 -3.53 -14.77 16.21
N GLN A 146 -4.79 -15.02 15.90
CA GLN A 146 -5.31 -16.30 15.42
C GLN A 146 -5.53 -16.33 13.91
N LEU A 147 -5.22 -15.24 13.21
CA LEU A 147 -5.37 -15.09 11.77
C LEU A 147 -4.04 -15.34 11.06
N SER A 148 -4.10 -15.95 9.87
CA SER A 148 -2.92 -16.06 9.00
C SER A 148 -2.47 -14.70 8.48
N GLY A 149 -1.23 -14.59 7.96
CA GLY A 149 -0.71 -13.34 7.39
C GLY A 149 -1.60 -12.78 6.28
N GLY A 150 -2.07 -13.61 5.35
CA GLY A 150 -3.00 -13.19 4.30
C GLY A 150 -4.38 -12.80 4.82
N GLN A 151 -4.87 -13.43 5.90
CA GLN A 151 -6.11 -13.01 6.56
C GLN A 151 -5.93 -11.64 7.24
N LEU A 152 -4.80 -11.39 7.92
CA LEU A 152 -4.49 -10.10 8.51
C LEU A 152 -4.40 -8.97 7.47
N GLN A 153 -3.77 -9.24 6.32
CA GLN A 153 -3.75 -8.28 5.21
C GLN A 153 -5.17 -7.96 4.73
N ARG A 154 -6.02 -8.97 4.54
CA ARG A 154 -7.43 -8.77 4.16
C ARG A 154 -8.22 -8.01 5.22
N VAL A 155 -7.98 -8.22 6.51
CA VAL A 155 -8.57 -7.38 7.59
C VAL A 155 -8.11 -5.93 7.46
N GLY A 156 -6.83 -5.68 7.13
CA GLY A 156 -6.31 -4.35 6.84
C GLY A 156 -7.01 -3.67 5.66
N ILE A 157 -7.29 -4.42 4.59
CA ILE A 157 -8.07 -3.94 3.44
C ILE A 157 -9.52 -3.67 3.85
N ALA A 158 -10.17 -4.58 4.59
CA ALA A 158 -11.53 -4.40 5.10
C ALA A 158 -11.67 -3.11 5.92
N ARG A 159 -10.67 -2.80 6.75
CA ARG A 159 -10.60 -1.55 7.52
C ARG A 159 -10.63 -0.32 6.62
N VAL A 160 -9.86 -0.31 5.51
CA VAL A 160 -9.83 0.82 4.57
C VAL A 160 -11.13 0.89 3.75
N LEU A 161 -11.68 -0.24 3.34
CA LEU A 161 -13.00 -0.28 2.68
C LEU A 161 -14.11 0.24 3.60
N TYR A 162 -14.07 -0.12 4.89
CA TYR A 162 -15.01 0.39 5.89
C TYR A 162 -14.82 1.89 6.15
N GLN A 163 -13.59 2.41 6.10
CA GLN A 163 -13.27 3.83 6.23
C GLN A 163 -13.92 4.67 5.14
N ARG A 164 -14.18 4.12 3.94
CA ARG A 164 -14.69 4.84 2.75
C ARG A 164 -13.79 6.02 2.36
N ALA A 165 -12.48 5.76 2.29
CA ALA A 165 -11.49 6.77 1.95
C ALA A 165 -11.66 7.27 0.51
N GLU A 166 -11.40 8.57 0.29
CA GLU A 166 -11.40 9.19 -1.05
C GLU A 166 -10.11 8.88 -1.80
N LEU A 167 -8.99 8.77 -1.07
CA LEU A 167 -7.69 8.34 -1.58
C LEU A 167 -7.28 7.07 -0.84
N ILE A 168 -7.10 5.97 -1.57
CA ILE A 168 -6.64 4.68 -1.05
C ILE A 168 -5.20 4.47 -1.48
N LEU A 169 -4.33 4.31 -0.51
CA LEU A 169 -2.92 3.98 -0.68
C LEU A 169 -2.70 2.55 -0.19
N ALA A 170 -2.14 1.68 -1.00
CA ALA A 170 -1.92 0.29 -0.64
C ALA A 170 -0.46 -0.09 -0.85
N ASP A 171 0.24 -0.43 0.22
CA ASP A 171 1.64 -0.84 0.18
C ASP A 171 1.71 -2.37 0.20
N GLU A 172 1.95 -2.96 -0.96
CA GLU A 172 2.02 -4.41 -1.17
C GLU A 172 0.84 -5.18 -0.55
N PRO A 173 -0.41 -4.80 -0.87
CA PRO A 173 -1.60 -5.25 -0.13
C PRO A 173 -1.88 -6.75 -0.23
N VAL A 174 -1.17 -7.49 -1.08
CA VAL A 174 -1.39 -8.91 -1.36
C VAL A 174 -0.13 -9.77 -1.24
N SER A 175 0.96 -9.23 -0.64
CA SER A 175 2.27 -9.92 -0.58
C SER A 175 2.28 -11.21 0.25
N ALA A 176 1.33 -11.39 1.18
CA ALA A 176 1.19 -12.59 2.00
C ALA A 176 0.08 -13.55 1.51
N MET A 177 -0.32 -13.45 0.24
CA MET A 177 -1.39 -14.27 -0.37
C MET A 177 -0.82 -15.11 -1.50
N ASP A 178 -1.45 -16.26 -1.76
CA ASP A 178 -1.21 -17.01 -2.99
C ASP A 178 -1.66 -16.23 -4.23
N PRO A 179 -1.13 -16.53 -5.43
CA PRO A 179 -1.41 -15.75 -6.64
C PRO A 179 -2.89 -15.63 -7.00
N VAL A 180 -3.68 -16.68 -6.77
CA VAL A 180 -5.11 -16.69 -7.10
C VAL A 180 -5.86 -15.73 -6.16
N LEU A 181 -5.63 -15.86 -4.86
CA LEU A 181 -6.25 -15.00 -3.85
C LEU A 181 -5.79 -13.54 -4.00
N ALA A 182 -4.51 -13.31 -4.35
CA ALA A 182 -3.97 -11.99 -4.64
C ALA A 182 -4.72 -11.30 -5.78
N GLY A 183 -4.92 -12.00 -6.90
CA GLY A 183 -5.68 -11.50 -8.05
C GLY A 183 -7.12 -11.15 -7.68
N HIS A 184 -7.82 -12.04 -6.97
CA HIS A 184 -9.19 -11.80 -6.49
C HIS A 184 -9.27 -10.58 -5.57
N THR A 185 -8.32 -10.44 -4.63
CA THR A 185 -8.27 -9.32 -3.68
C THR A 185 -8.01 -7.99 -4.39
N LEU A 186 -7.10 -7.95 -5.37
CA LEU A 186 -6.84 -6.75 -6.18
C LEU A 186 -8.04 -6.38 -7.06
N ALA A 187 -8.69 -7.36 -7.69
CA ALA A 187 -9.91 -7.13 -8.47
C ALA A 187 -11.03 -6.53 -7.60
N LEU A 188 -11.21 -7.06 -6.38
CA LEU A 188 -12.16 -6.51 -5.41
C LEU A 188 -11.81 -5.07 -5.04
N LEU A 189 -10.55 -4.80 -4.67
CA LEU A 189 -10.10 -3.47 -4.27
C LEU A 189 -10.31 -2.44 -5.38
N ASN A 190 -9.98 -2.80 -6.63
CA ASN A 190 -10.20 -1.98 -7.82
C ASN A 190 -11.68 -1.71 -8.07
N ARG A 191 -12.54 -2.74 -7.97
CA ARG A 191 -13.98 -2.62 -8.13
C ARG A 191 -14.61 -1.69 -7.07
N GLU A 192 -14.22 -1.86 -5.81
CA GLU A 192 -14.71 -1.03 -4.70
C GLU A 192 -14.24 0.44 -4.83
N ALA A 193 -12.99 0.66 -5.25
CA ALA A 193 -12.49 2.00 -5.54
C ALA A 193 -13.27 2.66 -6.69
N ALA A 194 -13.47 1.93 -7.79
CA ALA A 194 -14.22 2.43 -8.95
C ALA A 194 -15.68 2.73 -8.60
N ALA A 195 -16.35 1.84 -7.87
CA ALA A 195 -17.77 2.01 -7.49
C ALA A 195 -18.00 3.25 -6.60
N ARG A 196 -16.96 3.72 -5.89
CA ARG A 196 -17.03 4.89 -5.00
C ARG A 196 -16.40 6.14 -5.58
N GLY A 197 -15.79 6.06 -6.76
CA GLY A 197 -14.99 7.14 -7.33
C GLY A 197 -13.74 7.46 -6.50
N SER A 198 -13.28 6.52 -5.68
CA SER A 198 -12.05 6.66 -4.90
C SER A 198 -10.83 6.52 -5.78
N THR A 199 -9.81 7.33 -5.55
CA THR A 199 -8.50 7.16 -6.19
C THR A 199 -7.73 6.05 -5.48
N LEU A 200 -7.11 5.15 -6.25
CA LEU A 200 -6.33 4.03 -5.73
C LEU A 200 -4.90 4.07 -6.28
N LEU A 201 -3.92 4.10 -5.38
CA LEU A 201 -2.51 3.90 -5.70
C LEU A 201 -1.99 2.69 -4.91
N ALA A 202 -1.59 1.62 -5.60
CA ALA A 202 -1.11 0.40 -4.98
C ALA A 202 0.32 0.07 -5.41
N SER A 203 1.24 -0.10 -4.45
CA SER A 203 2.54 -0.68 -4.77
C SER A 203 2.43 -2.19 -4.91
N LEU A 204 3.09 -2.75 -5.92
CA LEU A 204 3.08 -4.18 -6.22
C LEU A 204 4.49 -4.66 -6.58
N HIS A 205 4.83 -5.89 -6.16
CA HIS A 205 6.02 -6.60 -6.62
C HIS A 205 5.76 -7.38 -7.91
N ALA A 206 4.59 -8.03 -8.01
CA ALA A 206 4.21 -8.81 -9.18
C ALA A 206 3.77 -7.88 -10.32
N VAL A 207 4.61 -7.75 -11.34
CA VAL A 207 4.36 -6.92 -12.53
C VAL A 207 3.11 -7.39 -13.27
N ASP A 208 2.94 -8.71 -13.42
CA ASP A 208 1.77 -9.28 -14.09
C ASP A 208 0.45 -8.85 -13.44
N LEU A 209 0.38 -8.85 -12.11
CA LEU A 209 -0.79 -8.38 -11.38
C LEU A 209 -1.01 -6.87 -11.55
N ALA A 210 0.05 -6.08 -11.65
CA ALA A 210 -0.05 -4.65 -11.92
C ALA A 210 -0.65 -4.38 -13.30
N LEU A 211 -0.13 -5.03 -14.33
CA LEU A 211 -0.59 -4.89 -15.71
C LEU A 211 -2.02 -5.42 -15.91
N GLN A 212 -2.39 -6.51 -15.21
CA GLN A 212 -3.70 -7.13 -15.33
C GLN A 212 -4.82 -6.33 -14.63
N HIS A 213 -4.52 -5.71 -13.49
CA HIS A 213 -5.56 -5.12 -12.64
C HIS A 213 -5.64 -3.60 -12.67
N PHE A 214 -4.62 -2.91 -13.19
CA PHE A 214 -4.56 -1.45 -13.18
C PHE A 214 -4.46 -0.86 -14.59
N PRO A 215 -5.21 0.21 -14.89
CA PRO A 215 -5.17 0.84 -16.22
C PRO A 215 -3.90 1.67 -16.47
N ARG A 216 -3.19 2.10 -15.40
CA ARG A 216 -1.99 2.93 -15.46
C ARG A 216 -0.94 2.38 -14.51
N VAL A 217 0.30 2.37 -14.95
CA VAL A 217 1.43 1.82 -14.20
C VAL A 217 2.57 2.83 -14.15
N ILE A 218 3.08 3.06 -12.95
CA ILE A 218 4.23 3.92 -12.69
C ILE A 218 5.40 3.05 -12.27
N GLY A 219 6.51 3.16 -12.99
CA GLY A 219 7.78 2.54 -12.64
C GLY A 219 8.61 3.48 -11.76
N LEU A 220 8.98 3.06 -10.55
CA LEU A 220 9.85 3.80 -9.65
C LEU A 220 11.22 3.10 -9.55
N ARG A 221 12.31 3.86 -9.74
CA ARG A 221 13.68 3.37 -9.63
C ARG A 221 14.58 4.40 -8.95
N ALA A 222 15.33 3.97 -7.94
CA ALA A 222 16.26 4.84 -7.20
C ALA A 222 15.65 6.18 -6.76
N GLY A 223 14.41 6.15 -6.27
CA GLY A 223 13.68 7.33 -5.80
C GLY A 223 13.15 8.26 -6.90
N ARG A 224 13.19 7.85 -8.17
CA ARG A 224 12.71 8.64 -9.33
C ARG A 224 11.65 7.87 -10.12
N ILE A 225 10.73 8.58 -10.73
CA ILE A 225 9.81 7.98 -11.72
C ILE A 225 10.61 7.67 -12.98
N ALA A 226 10.70 6.39 -13.33
CA ALA A 226 11.35 5.91 -14.53
C ALA A 226 10.42 5.97 -15.75
N PHE A 227 9.13 5.63 -15.53
CA PHE A 227 8.07 5.78 -16.52
C PHE A 227 6.71 5.93 -15.82
N ASP A 228 5.74 6.44 -16.56
CA ASP A 228 4.34 6.62 -16.16
C ASP A 228 3.48 6.40 -17.41
N LEU A 229 2.91 5.19 -17.56
CA LEU A 229 2.31 4.72 -18.80
C LEU A 229 0.97 4.02 -18.55
N PRO A 230 0.05 4.03 -19.54
CA PRO A 230 -1.05 3.07 -19.61
C PRO A 230 -0.50 1.64 -19.53
N ALA A 231 -1.23 0.73 -18.85
CA ALA A 231 -0.75 -0.65 -18.66
C ALA A 231 -0.47 -1.38 -19.99
N GLY A 232 -1.26 -1.12 -21.04
CA GLY A 232 -1.06 -1.72 -22.36
C GLY A 232 0.15 -1.17 -23.14
N GLU A 233 0.78 -0.11 -22.68
CA GLU A 233 1.96 0.51 -23.30
C GLU A 233 3.25 0.16 -22.58
N VAL A 234 3.17 -0.55 -21.45
CA VAL A 234 4.36 -1.00 -20.71
C VAL A 234 4.98 -2.18 -21.45
N ASP A 235 6.06 -1.91 -22.15
CA ASP A 235 6.80 -2.91 -22.92
C ASP A 235 7.90 -3.59 -22.11
N ARG A 236 8.50 -4.63 -22.67
CA ARG A 236 9.59 -5.35 -22.05
C ARG A 236 10.82 -4.48 -21.84
N ALA A 237 11.11 -3.55 -22.75
CA ALA A 237 12.27 -2.67 -22.65
C ALA A 237 12.15 -1.73 -21.45
N ALA A 238 10.96 -1.18 -21.17
CA ALA A 238 10.69 -0.37 -19.99
C ALA A 238 10.87 -1.18 -18.69
N LEU A 239 10.40 -2.44 -18.66
CA LEU A 239 10.57 -3.32 -17.51
C LEU A 239 12.03 -3.73 -17.31
N ASP A 240 12.74 -4.13 -18.36
CA ASP A 240 14.16 -4.47 -18.29
C ASP A 240 15.00 -3.27 -17.80
N ALA A 241 14.69 -2.06 -18.28
CA ALA A 241 15.32 -0.84 -17.79
C ALA A 241 15.01 -0.56 -16.31
N LEU A 242 13.77 -0.84 -15.85
CA LEU A 242 13.36 -0.64 -14.46
C LEU A 242 14.12 -1.56 -13.51
N TYR A 243 14.32 -2.85 -13.88
CA TYR A 243 14.88 -3.91 -13.03
C TYR A 243 16.34 -4.26 -13.32
N ALA A 244 17.02 -3.56 -14.23
CA ALA A 244 18.39 -3.87 -14.71
C ALA A 244 19.44 -4.08 -13.60
N ASN A 245 19.28 -3.50 -12.41
CA ASN A 245 20.25 -3.67 -11.31
C ASN A 245 19.91 -4.85 -10.38
N GLU A 246 18.67 -5.32 -10.33
CA GLU A 246 18.30 -6.50 -9.52
C GLU A 246 18.92 -7.78 -10.11
N GLN A 247 18.92 -7.90 -11.43
CA GLN A 247 19.54 -9.03 -12.13
C GLN A 247 21.06 -9.09 -11.83
N LEU A 248 21.75 -7.97 -11.87
CA LEU A 248 23.19 -7.88 -11.54
C LEU A 248 23.48 -8.17 -10.06
N GLN A 249 22.58 -7.86 -9.15
CA GLN A 249 22.72 -8.17 -7.73
C GLN A 249 22.41 -9.64 -7.42
N ALA A 250 21.42 -10.24 -8.10
CA ALA A 250 21.11 -11.66 -8.00
C ALA A 250 22.27 -12.53 -8.53
N GLU A 251 22.90 -12.14 -9.63
CA GLU A 251 24.09 -12.80 -10.18
C GLU A 251 25.30 -12.69 -9.24
N ARG A 252 25.48 -11.57 -8.54
CA ARG A 252 26.55 -11.38 -7.54
C ARG A 252 26.29 -12.08 -6.22
N ALA A 253 25.03 -12.35 -5.86
CA ALA A 253 24.62 -13.01 -4.63
C ALA A 253 24.61 -14.55 -4.74
N SER A 254 24.80 -15.12 -5.93
CA SER A 254 25.02 -16.54 -6.16
C SER A 254 26.51 -16.82 -6.29
N PRO A 255 27.25 -17.08 -5.20
CA PRO A 255 28.56 -17.68 -5.33
C PRO A 255 28.32 -19.12 -5.80
N ALA A 256 28.91 -19.46 -6.95
CA ALA A 256 29.01 -20.83 -7.39
C ALA A 256 29.72 -21.65 -6.29
N SER A 257 28.95 -22.33 -5.44
CA SER A 257 29.48 -23.39 -4.61
C SER A 257 29.60 -24.63 -5.49
N GLU A 258 30.75 -24.80 -6.12
CA GLU A 258 31.14 -26.11 -6.60
C GLU A 258 31.14 -27.06 -5.38
N PRO A 259 30.47 -28.23 -5.45
CA PRO A 259 30.56 -29.21 -4.38
C PRO A 259 32.01 -29.70 -4.32
N ALA A 260 32.68 -29.43 -3.22
CA ALA A 260 33.99 -30.03 -2.92
C ALA A 260 33.81 -31.53 -2.89
N VAL A 261 34.40 -32.22 -3.87
CA VAL A 261 34.48 -33.67 -3.92
C VAL A 261 35.43 -34.09 -2.80
N VAL A 262 34.87 -34.55 -1.67
CA VAL A 262 35.65 -35.14 -0.58
C VAL A 262 36.07 -36.53 -1.03
N HIS A 263 37.33 -36.66 -1.39
CA HIS A 263 37.96 -37.97 -1.61
C HIS A 263 38.19 -38.65 -0.26
N ILE A 264 37.40 -39.67 0.07
CA ILE A 264 37.61 -40.52 1.23
C ILE A 264 38.59 -41.61 0.79
N PRO A 265 39.81 -41.70 1.35
CA PRO A 265 40.70 -42.80 1.08
C PRO A 265 40.15 -44.09 1.71
N ARG A 266 40.01 -45.13 0.91
CA ARG A 266 39.67 -46.48 1.40
C ARG A 266 40.93 -47.08 2.06
N CYS A 267 40.82 -47.45 3.35
CA CYS A 267 41.69 -48.44 4.00
C CYS A 267 41.25 -49.84 3.66
#